data_6786023660f64235b7016672f77c3fbe
#
_entry.id   6786023660f64235b7016672f77c3fbe
#
_cell.length_a   1.000
_cell.length_b   1.000
_cell.length_c   1.000
_cell.angle_alpha   90.00
_cell.angle_beta   90.00
_cell.angle_gamma   90.00
#
_symmetry.space_group_name_H-M   'P 1'
#
loop_
_entity.id
_entity.type
_entity.pdbx_description
1 polymer ?
#
loop_
_entity_poly.entity_id
_entity_poly.type
_entity_poly.pdbx_seq_one_letter_code
_entity_poly.pdbx_strand_id
1 'polypeptide(L)'
;MTNEKQEELQLQTKEKKYNLKNDVIFQTFFSRKGNEEFLIDFLNALLNKDIKSIEVREEVNLERLSKEEKGGRLDLQAKLEDGTIISIEMQLRNEYNIEERTTLYSGKVISRETERGTDYEDINQVIMINILGYNFLKVEDYISETAIVLEKHRDYEVLTGLKWYFIELPKFRKQNPDMNEKINQWLAFIDDYNKEMIRVAEEKNDKLKKARIEMNYLTGDAEVRRLAELREKWEMDRISAINHA
;
A
#
# COMPACT_ATOMS: atom_id res chain seq x y z
N MET A 1 13.87 -15.92 41.13
CA MET A 1 14.04 -15.66 39.69
C MET A 1 15.21 -14.70 39.55
N THR A 2 16.29 -15.16 38.96
CA THR A 2 17.57 -14.41 38.88
C THR A 2 17.42 -13.24 37.93
N ASN A 3 18.12 -12.14 38.23
CA ASN A 3 18.16 -10.91 37.40
C ASN A 3 18.46 -11.20 35.91
N GLU A 4 19.27 -12.22 35.63
CA GLU A 4 19.56 -12.69 34.26
C GLU A 4 18.30 -13.14 33.48
N LYS A 5 17.33 -13.79 34.12
CA LYS A 5 16.08 -14.17 33.49
C LYS A 5 15.14 -12.98 33.26
N GLN A 6 15.26 -11.91 34.02
CA GLN A 6 14.54 -10.66 33.81
C GLN A 6 15.20 -9.80 32.71
N GLU A 7 16.51 -9.82 32.60
CA GLU A 7 17.24 -9.18 31.50
C GLU A 7 17.06 -9.94 30.18
N GLU A 8 17.08 -11.28 30.18
CA GLU A 8 16.70 -12.08 29.00
C GLU A 8 15.23 -11.90 28.59
N LEU A 9 14.32 -11.73 29.57
CA LEU A 9 12.91 -11.43 29.27
C LEU A 9 12.71 -10.00 28.75
N GLN A 10 13.55 -9.06 29.18
CA GLN A 10 13.58 -7.69 28.64
C GLN A 10 14.32 -7.58 27.30
N LEU A 11 15.30 -8.41 27.03
CA LEU A 11 15.93 -8.57 25.71
C LEU A 11 15.06 -9.36 24.73
N GLN A 12 14.08 -10.13 25.20
CA GLN A 12 13.04 -10.81 24.42
C GLN A 12 11.77 -9.99 24.22
N THR A 13 11.64 -8.78 24.72
CA THR A 13 10.80 -7.76 24.10
C THR A 13 11.44 -7.48 22.73
N LYS A 14 11.14 -8.37 21.76
CA LYS A 14 11.43 -8.13 20.35
C LYS A 14 10.99 -6.70 20.10
N GLU A 15 11.94 -5.80 19.84
CA GLU A 15 11.62 -4.48 19.32
C GLU A 15 10.60 -4.70 18.21
N LYS A 16 9.38 -4.24 18.43
CA LYS A 16 8.29 -4.41 17.47
C LYS A 16 8.75 -3.74 16.20
N LYS A 17 9.12 -4.53 15.20
CA LYS A 17 9.63 -4.03 13.95
C LYS A 17 8.46 -3.51 13.13
N TYR A 18 8.34 -2.19 13.05
CA TYR A 18 7.38 -1.54 12.19
C TYR A 18 7.81 -1.67 10.73
N ASN A 19 6.87 -1.97 9.85
CA ASN A 19 7.12 -2.13 8.41
C ASN A 19 5.99 -1.53 7.57
N LEU A 20 6.17 -1.52 6.26
CA LEU A 20 5.21 -0.93 5.32
C LEU A 20 3.84 -1.64 5.26
N LYS A 21 3.66 -2.78 5.91
CA LYS A 21 2.32 -3.39 6.04
C LYS A 21 1.41 -2.64 7.03
N ASN A 22 1.97 -1.86 7.94
CA ASN A 22 1.16 -0.95 8.73
C ASN A 22 0.77 0.25 7.86
N ASP A 23 -0.53 0.51 7.72
CA ASP A 23 -1.06 1.56 6.85
C ASP A 23 -0.59 2.97 7.23
N VAL A 24 -0.42 3.27 8.53
CA VAL A 24 0.17 4.52 9.01
C VAL A 24 1.61 4.65 8.54
N ILE A 25 2.41 3.59 8.70
CA ILE A 25 3.81 3.59 8.26
C ILE A 25 3.89 3.73 6.73
N PHE A 26 3.06 2.98 6.00
CA PHE A 26 3.01 3.00 4.54
C PHE A 26 2.73 4.42 4.03
N GLN A 27 1.64 5.01 4.51
CA GLN A 27 1.25 6.35 4.10
C GLN A 27 2.30 7.37 4.51
N THR A 28 2.75 7.38 5.79
CA THR A 28 3.75 8.32 6.27
C THR A 28 5.05 8.22 5.48
N PHE A 29 5.48 7.00 5.12
CA PHE A 29 6.69 6.78 4.35
C PHE A 29 6.60 7.37 2.94
N PHE A 30 5.55 7.01 2.20
CA PHE A 30 5.43 7.43 0.81
C PHE A 30 4.92 8.87 0.62
N SER A 31 4.21 9.46 1.61
CA SER A 31 3.77 10.85 1.53
C SER A 31 4.80 11.85 2.07
N ARG A 32 5.87 11.35 2.69
CA ARG A 32 6.91 12.23 3.23
C ARG A 32 7.63 12.97 2.10
N LYS A 33 7.73 14.29 2.22
CA LYS A 33 8.49 15.12 1.30
C LYS A 33 9.94 14.65 1.18
N GLY A 34 10.39 14.41 -0.05
CA GLY A 34 11.71 13.84 -0.37
C GLY A 34 11.70 12.34 -0.62
N ASN A 35 10.58 11.64 -0.35
CA ASN A 35 10.42 10.21 -0.59
C ASN A 35 9.67 9.91 -1.90
N GLU A 36 9.33 10.92 -2.69
CA GLU A 36 8.62 10.77 -3.97
C GLU A 36 9.34 9.82 -4.92
N GLU A 37 10.68 9.81 -4.88
CA GLU A 37 11.50 8.92 -5.71
C GLU A 37 11.24 7.43 -5.46
N PHE A 38 10.85 7.04 -4.24
CA PHE A 38 10.53 5.65 -3.90
C PHE A 38 9.17 5.26 -4.46
N LEU A 39 8.18 6.15 -4.35
CA LEU A 39 6.86 5.91 -4.92
C LEU A 39 6.92 5.85 -6.44
N ILE A 40 7.68 6.73 -7.09
CA ILE A 40 7.92 6.73 -8.53
C ILE A 40 8.54 5.39 -8.97
N ASP A 41 9.59 4.91 -8.28
CA ASP A 41 10.27 3.66 -8.65
C ASP A 41 9.34 2.44 -8.49
N PHE A 42 8.53 2.41 -7.42
CA PHE A 42 7.50 1.38 -7.22
C PHE A 42 6.44 1.41 -8.33
N LEU A 43 5.89 2.60 -8.62
CA LEU A 43 4.85 2.75 -9.63
C LEU A 43 5.36 2.45 -11.05
N ASN A 44 6.58 2.87 -11.37
CA ASN A 44 7.21 2.53 -12.65
C ASN A 44 7.38 1.02 -12.81
N ALA A 45 7.79 0.34 -11.74
CA ALA A 45 7.94 -1.11 -11.74
C ALA A 45 6.59 -1.85 -11.88
N LEU A 46 5.52 -1.34 -11.24
CA LEU A 46 4.20 -1.97 -11.27
C LEU A 46 3.46 -1.71 -12.58
N LEU A 47 3.47 -0.44 -13.04
CA LEU A 47 2.66 0.01 -14.18
C LEU A 47 3.38 -0.10 -15.51
N ASN A 48 4.66 -0.48 -15.50
CA ASN A 48 5.55 -0.47 -16.67
C ASN A 48 5.50 0.88 -17.41
N LYS A 49 5.56 1.97 -16.63
CA LYS A 49 5.55 3.37 -17.11
C LYS A 49 6.92 4.03 -16.86
N ASP A 50 7.12 5.19 -17.42
CA ASP A 50 8.30 6.04 -17.20
C ASP A 50 7.89 7.36 -16.53
N ILE A 51 7.31 7.26 -15.34
CA ILE A 51 6.88 8.39 -14.51
C ILE A 51 8.10 9.16 -14.04
N LYS A 52 8.13 10.45 -14.26
CA LYS A 52 9.24 11.33 -13.88
C LYS A 52 8.95 12.13 -12.62
N SER A 53 7.69 12.50 -12.43
CA SER A 53 7.25 13.28 -11.28
C SER A 53 5.86 12.86 -10.81
N ILE A 54 5.60 13.08 -9.54
CA ILE A 54 4.29 12.84 -8.91
C ILE A 54 3.98 13.97 -7.94
N GLU A 55 2.70 14.24 -7.77
CA GLU A 55 2.17 15.07 -6.70
C GLU A 55 1.44 14.16 -5.72
N VAL A 56 2.00 13.97 -4.52
CA VAL A 56 1.33 13.21 -3.45
C VAL A 56 0.30 14.12 -2.78
N ARG A 57 -0.98 13.69 -2.75
CA ARG A 57 -2.12 14.55 -2.43
C ARG A 57 -2.53 14.57 -0.96
N GLU A 58 -2.12 13.60 -0.18
CA GLU A 58 -2.43 13.59 1.25
C GLU A 58 -1.13 13.46 2.04
N GLU A 59 -0.67 14.58 2.60
CA GLU A 59 0.27 14.55 3.71
C GLU A 59 -0.45 13.94 4.93
N VAL A 60 0.20 13.01 5.60
CA VAL A 60 -0.30 12.45 6.86
C VAL A 60 -0.43 13.57 7.88
N ASN A 61 -1.63 14.04 8.10
CA ASN A 61 -1.91 14.89 9.24
C ASN A 61 -2.05 14.00 10.47
N LEU A 62 -0.96 13.87 11.23
CA LEU A 62 -0.88 13.04 12.43
C LEU A 62 -1.94 13.44 13.49
N GLU A 63 -2.30 14.73 13.55
CA GLU A 63 -3.39 15.19 14.43
C GLU A 63 -4.77 14.70 13.95
N ARG A 64 -4.96 14.57 12.63
CA ARG A 64 -6.19 14.06 12.05
C ARG A 64 -6.34 12.56 12.30
N LEU A 65 -5.25 11.80 12.21
CA LEU A 65 -5.23 10.37 12.54
C LEU A 65 -5.66 10.09 13.99
N SER A 66 -5.29 10.96 14.93
CA SER A 66 -5.69 10.82 16.33
C SER A 66 -7.16 11.18 16.60
N LYS A 67 -7.81 11.93 15.71
CA LYS A 67 -9.20 12.40 15.85
C LYS A 67 -10.20 11.56 15.04
N GLU A 68 -9.77 10.90 13.99
CA GLU A 68 -10.62 10.02 13.18
C GLU A 68 -10.75 8.63 13.82
N GLU A 69 -11.30 8.57 15.02
CA GLU A 69 -11.60 7.34 15.77
C GLU A 69 -12.58 6.39 15.05
N LYS A 70 -13.13 6.77 13.91
CA LYS A 70 -14.16 6.00 13.20
C LYS A 70 -13.74 5.51 11.82
N GLY A 71 -12.56 4.86 11.74
CA GLY A 71 -12.27 3.98 10.60
C GLY A 71 -12.01 4.65 9.26
N GLY A 72 -11.55 5.91 9.27
CA GLY A 72 -10.98 6.54 8.08
C GLY A 72 -9.77 5.73 7.62
N ARG A 73 -9.78 5.22 6.38
CA ARG A 73 -8.62 4.55 5.81
C ARG A 73 -7.65 5.58 5.32
N LEU A 74 -6.39 5.23 5.50
CA LEU A 74 -5.26 6.00 5.03
C LEU A 74 -4.91 5.51 3.62
N ASP A 75 -5.63 6.04 2.63
CA ASP A 75 -5.31 5.80 1.24
C ASP A 75 -4.20 6.76 0.82
N LEU A 76 -3.16 6.24 0.18
CA LEU A 76 -2.13 7.07 -0.43
C LEU A 76 -2.61 7.47 -1.82
N GLN A 77 -2.73 8.76 -2.08
CA GLN A 77 -3.10 9.29 -3.39
C GLN A 77 -1.96 10.09 -4.01
N ALA A 78 -1.77 9.92 -5.32
CA ALA A 78 -0.82 10.69 -6.09
C ALA A 78 -1.39 11.04 -7.46
N LYS A 79 -1.00 12.20 -8.01
CA LYS A 79 -1.29 12.62 -9.38
C LYS A 79 0.00 12.55 -10.19
N LEU A 80 -0.06 11.89 -11.32
CA LEU A 80 1.04 11.83 -12.28
C LEU A 80 1.06 13.07 -13.18
N GLU A 81 2.16 13.27 -13.90
CA GLU A 81 2.33 14.38 -14.83
C GLU A 81 1.34 14.37 -15.99
N ASP A 82 0.83 13.21 -16.40
CA ASP A 82 -0.20 13.05 -17.43
C ASP A 82 -1.63 13.25 -16.90
N GLY A 83 -1.78 13.63 -15.64
CA GLY A 83 -3.05 13.80 -14.97
C GLY A 83 -3.61 12.55 -14.31
N THR A 84 -3.08 11.35 -14.59
CA THR A 84 -3.55 10.09 -13.99
C THR A 84 -3.53 10.15 -12.46
N ILE A 85 -4.63 9.74 -11.84
CA ILE A 85 -4.75 9.64 -10.40
C ILE A 85 -4.46 8.21 -9.96
N ILE A 86 -3.50 8.07 -9.06
CA ILE A 86 -3.19 6.81 -8.40
C ILE A 86 -3.78 6.84 -6.99
N SER A 87 -4.49 5.78 -6.61
CA SER A 87 -4.90 5.54 -5.23
C SER A 87 -4.40 4.16 -4.78
N ILE A 88 -3.63 4.12 -3.69
CA ILE A 88 -3.06 2.88 -3.17
C ILE A 88 -3.70 2.59 -1.81
N GLU A 89 -4.34 1.44 -1.71
CA GLU A 89 -4.96 0.94 -0.48
C GLU A 89 -4.23 -0.31 0.00
N MET A 90 -3.85 -0.34 1.28
CA MET A 90 -3.29 -1.52 1.95
C MET A 90 -4.37 -2.18 2.81
N GLN A 91 -4.70 -3.43 2.50
CA GLN A 91 -5.67 -4.20 3.28
C GLN A 91 -5.12 -5.56 3.69
N LEU A 92 -4.66 -5.67 4.92
CA LEU A 92 -4.00 -6.90 5.39
C LEU A 92 -4.97 -8.01 5.75
N ARG A 93 -6.24 -7.70 6.03
CA ARG A 93 -7.25 -8.65 6.49
C ARG A 93 -8.44 -8.68 5.56
N ASN A 94 -8.97 -9.88 5.33
CA ASN A 94 -10.15 -10.07 4.52
C ASN A 94 -11.41 -9.71 5.33
N GLU A 95 -12.08 -8.64 4.94
CA GLU A 95 -13.37 -8.20 5.49
C GLU A 95 -14.55 -8.66 4.62
N TYR A 96 -14.27 -9.48 3.58
CA TYR A 96 -15.26 -10.04 2.66
C TYR A 96 -16.08 -8.99 1.88
N ASN A 97 -15.54 -7.79 1.70
CA ASN A 97 -16.20 -6.65 1.05
C ASN A 97 -15.28 -5.85 0.11
N ILE A 98 -14.20 -6.48 -0.36
CA ILE A 98 -13.18 -5.79 -1.19
C ILE A 98 -13.78 -5.30 -2.51
N GLU A 99 -14.71 -6.03 -3.12
CA GLU A 99 -15.34 -5.66 -4.39
C GLU A 99 -16.15 -4.38 -4.23
N GLU A 100 -17.06 -4.35 -3.24
CA GLU A 100 -17.92 -3.20 -2.96
C GLU A 100 -17.10 -1.97 -2.57
N ARG A 101 -16.07 -2.20 -1.78
CA ARG A 101 -15.17 -1.14 -1.31
C ARG A 101 -14.40 -0.53 -2.45
N THR A 102 -13.69 -1.35 -3.24
CA THR A 102 -12.90 -0.89 -4.38
C THR A 102 -13.78 -0.12 -5.35
N THR A 103 -15.00 -0.62 -5.61
CA THR A 103 -15.98 0.07 -6.46
C THR A 103 -16.40 1.43 -5.87
N LEU A 104 -16.76 1.46 -4.58
CA LEU A 104 -17.19 2.70 -3.90
C LEU A 104 -16.07 3.74 -3.86
N TYR A 105 -14.83 3.32 -3.53
CA TYR A 105 -13.70 4.24 -3.46
C TYR A 105 -13.30 4.77 -4.82
N SER A 106 -13.34 3.94 -5.87
CA SER A 106 -13.14 4.41 -7.24
C SER A 106 -14.11 5.53 -7.62
N GLY A 107 -15.40 5.34 -7.30
CA GLY A 107 -16.42 6.37 -7.52
C GLY A 107 -16.15 7.66 -6.73
N LYS A 108 -15.68 7.55 -5.48
CA LYS A 108 -15.30 8.72 -4.66
C LYS A 108 -14.08 9.46 -5.24
N VAL A 109 -13.06 8.72 -5.68
CA VAL A 109 -11.87 9.33 -6.29
C VAL A 109 -12.27 10.08 -7.57
N ILE A 110 -13.02 9.44 -8.47
CA ILE A 110 -13.49 10.07 -9.70
C ILE A 110 -14.34 11.32 -9.38
N SER A 111 -15.27 11.22 -8.43
CA SER A 111 -16.14 12.35 -8.06
C SER A 111 -15.38 13.54 -7.47
N ARG A 112 -14.28 13.29 -6.73
CA ARG A 112 -13.43 14.36 -6.19
C ARG A 112 -12.63 15.08 -7.27
N GLU A 113 -12.24 14.34 -8.32
CA GLU A 113 -11.46 14.88 -9.44
C GLU A 113 -12.32 15.67 -10.43
N THR A 114 -13.65 15.52 -10.34
CA THR A 114 -14.60 16.16 -11.25
C THR A 114 -15.24 17.33 -10.53
N GLU A 115 -14.69 18.53 -10.72
CA GLU A 115 -15.30 19.76 -10.24
C GLU A 115 -16.53 20.14 -11.09
N ARG A 116 -17.40 20.96 -10.51
CA ARG A 116 -18.59 21.41 -11.21
C ARG A 116 -18.20 22.28 -12.43
N GLY A 117 -18.47 21.80 -13.63
CA GLY A 117 -18.12 22.46 -14.89
C GLY A 117 -16.89 21.91 -15.57
N THR A 118 -16.28 20.83 -15.05
CA THR A 118 -15.23 20.07 -15.76
C THR A 118 -15.84 19.42 -16.99
N ASP A 119 -15.21 19.58 -18.15
CA ASP A 119 -15.61 18.86 -19.36
C ASP A 119 -15.30 17.37 -19.21
N TYR A 120 -16.15 16.51 -19.78
CA TYR A 120 -15.97 15.05 -19.67
C TYR A 120 -14.66 14.55 -20.26
N GLU A 121 -14.11 15.27 -21.24
CA GLU A 121 -12.82 14.95 -21.88
C GLU A 121 -11.62 15.20 -20.97
N ASP A 122 -11.81 16.04 -19.93
CA ASP A 122 -10.78 16.40 -18.95
C ASP A 122 -10.78 15.50 -17.71
N ILE A 123 -11.65 14.48 -17.68
CA ILE A 123 -11.67 13.53 -16.57
C ILE A 123 -10.44 12.63 -16.64
N ASN A 124 -9.59 12.74 -15.63
CA ASN A 124 -8.36 11.98 -15.54
C ASN A 124 -8.61 10.48 -15.33
N GLN A 125 -7.72 9.66 -15.88
CA GLN A 125 -7.69 8.22 -15.57
C GLN A 125 -7.46 8.02 -14.08
N VAL A 126 -8.16 7.05 -13.49
CA VAL A 126 -7.98 6.60 -12.10
C VAL A 126 -7.46 5.17 -12.09
N ILE A 127 -6.35 4.95 -11.38
CA ILE A 127 -5.78 3.64 -11.14
C ILE A 127 -5.83 3.35 -9.63
N MET A 128 -6.57 2.32 -9.26
CA MET A 128 -6.67 1.84 -7.89
C MET A 128 -5.73 0.65 -7.70
N ILE A 129 -4.83 0.72 -6.74
CA ILE A 129 -3.88 -0.33 -6.40
C ILE A 129 -4.24 -0.88 -5.03
N ASN A 130 -4.71 -2.13 -4.97
CA ASN A 130 -5.09 -2.80 -3.74
C ASN A 130 -3.98 -3.79 -3.36
N ILE A 131 -3.27 -3.54 -2.25
CA ILE A 131 -2.26 -4.45 -1.70
C ILE A 131 -2.94 -5.28 -0.60
N LEU A 132 -3.07 -6.59 -0.84
CA LEU A 132 -3.87 -7.48 -0.02
C LEU A 132 -2.99 -8.45 0.78
N GLY A 133 -3.25 -8.55 2.09
CA GLY A 133 -2.65 -9.55 2.98
C GLY A 133 -3.33 -10.92 2.94
N TYR A 134 -4.27 -11.13 2.02
CA TYR A 134 -5.06 -12.37 1.86
C TYR A 134 -5.28 -12.70 0.39
N ASN A 135 -5.69 -13.94 0.11
CA ASN A 135 -6.07 -14.36 -1.24
C ASN A 135 -7.49 -13.88 -1.53
N PHE A 136 -7.67 -13.24 -2.67
CA PHE A 136 -8.95 -12.71 -3.14
C PHE A 136 -9.38 -13.37 -4.46
N LEU A 137 -8.57 -13.24 -5.51
CA LEU A 137 -8.87 -13.77 -6.83
C LEU A 137 -8.56 -15.26 -6.92
N LYS A 138 -9.36 -16.00 -7.71
CA LYS A 138 -9.17 -17.45 -7.94
C LYS A 138 -8.23 -17.69 -9.13
N VAL A 139 -7.13 -16.94 -9.22
CA VAL A 139 -6.06 -17.09 -10.20
C VAL A 139 -4.73 -17.25 -9.49
N GLU A 140 -3.73 -17.81 -10.16
CA GLU A 140 -2.42 -18.05 -9.52
C GLU A 140 -1.58 -16.78 -9.41
N ASP A 141 -1.80 -15.80 -10.29
CA ASP A 141 -1.03 -14.57 -10.31
C ASP A 141 -1.15 -13.79 -9.00
N TYR A 142 -0.01 -13.30 -8.51
CA TYR A 142 0.03 -12.44 -7.31
C TYR A 142 -0.15 -10.95 -7.64
N ILE A 143 -0.04 -10.56 -8.91
CA ILE A 143 -0.42 -9.25 -9.44
C ILE A 143 -1.45 -9.49 -10.54
N SER A 144 -2.62 -8.90 -10.39
CA SER A 144 -3.68 -8.94 -11.38
C SER A 144 -4.08 -7.53 -11.77
N GLU A 145 -4.02 -7.23 -13.06
CA GLU A 145 -4.55 -6.01 -13.65
C GLU A 145 -5.93 -6.28 -14.24
N THR A 146 -6.84 -5.32 -14.13
CA THR A 146 -8.18 -5.43 -14.71
C THR A 146 -8.32 -4.55 -15.94
N ALA A 147 -9.24 -4.96 -16.82
CA ALA A 147 -9.73 -4.16 -17.95
C ALA A 147 -11.25 -4.26 -18.02
N ILE A 148 -11.92 -3.18 -18.42
CA ILE A 148 -13.35 -3.17 -18.70
C ILE A 148 -13.53 -3.46 -20.20
N VAL A 149 -13.98 -4.67 -20.52
CA VAL A 149 -14.04 -5.19 -21.88
C VAL A 149 -15.48 -5.51 -22.28
N LEU A 150 -15.74 -5.62 -23.58
CA LEU A 150 -17.02 -6.12 -24.06
C LEU A 150 -17.12 -7.64 -23.83
N GLU A 151 -18.23 -8.12 -23.31
CA GLU A 151 -18.43 -9.53 -22.97
C GLU A 151 -18.17 -10.49 -24.15
N LYS A 152 -18.61 -10.11 -25.35
CA LYS A 152 -18.44 -10.89 -26.57
C LYS A 152 -17.17 -10.59 -27.36
N HIS A 153 -16.42 -9.56 -26.96
CA HIS A 153 -15.17 -9.11 -27.58
C HIS A 153 -14.18 -8.77 -26.49
N ARG A 154 -13.64 -9.79 -25.80
CA ARG A 154 -12.81 -9.63 -24.60
C ARG A 154 -11.43 -9.03 -24.87
N ASP A 155 -11.00 -8.95 -26.10
CA ASP A 155 -9.81 -8.26 -26.60
C ASP A 155 -10.04 -6.75 -26.84
N TYR A 156 -11.31 -6.28 -26.71
CA TYR A 156 -11.67 -4.88 -26.88
C TYR A 156 -11.95 -4.20 -25.53
N GLU A 157 -11.00 -3.43 -25.07
CA GLU A 157 -11.16 -2.58 -23.87
C GLU A 157 -12.05 -1.38 -24.23
N VAL A 158 -13.19 -1.22 -23.53
CA VAL A 158 -14.22 -0.23 -23.87
C VAL A 158 -14.13 1.03 -22.99
N LEU A 159 -13.67 0.90 -21.77
CA LEU A 159 -13.50 2.01 -20.82
C LEU A 159 -12.11 1.97 -20.21
N THR A 160 -11.29 2.95 -20.54
CA THR A 160 -9.89 3.05 -20.09
C THR A 160 -9.68 4.00 -18.92
N GLY A 161 -10.73 4.74 -18.54
CA GLY A 161 -10.66 5.75 -17.48
C GLY A 161 -10.51 5.19 -16.06
N LEU A 162 -10.69 3.88 -15.88
CA LEU A 162 -10.59 3.24 -14.57
C LEU A 162 -9.93 1.88 -14.67
N LYS A 163 -8.89 1.65 -13.86
CA LYS A 163 -8.20 0.36 -13.74
C LYS A 163 -8.02 -0.02 -12.27
N TRP A 164 -8.04 -1.33 -12.00
CA TRP A 164 -7.72 -1.88 -10.70
C TRP A 164 -6.53 -2.82 -10.81
N TYR A 165 -5.61 -2.70 -9.84
CA TYR A 165 -4.57 -3.66 -9.59
C TYR A 165 -4.84 -4.35 -8.25
N PHE A 166 -4.73 -5.66 -8.22
CA PHE A 166 -4.78 -6.47 -7.01
C PHE A 166 -3.43 -7.15 -6.83
N ILE A 167 -2.77 -6.85 -5.71
CA ILE A 167 -1.48 -7.43 -5.33
C ILE A 167 -1.70 -8.30 -4.11
N GLU A 168 -1.60 -9.62 -4.28
CA GLU A 168 -1.92 -10.60 -3.23
C GLU A 168 -0.64 -11.14 -2.59
N LEU A 169 -0.20 -10.53 -1.50
CA LEU A 169 1.05 -10.88 -0.81
C LEU A 169 1.18 -12.36 -0.42
N PRO A 170 0.10 -13.09 -0.01
CA PRO A 170 0.24 -14.52 0.28
C PRO A 170 0.56 -15.38 -0.96
N LYS A 171 0.09 -14.99 -2.15
CA LYS A 171 0.48 -15.67 -3.40
C LYS A 171 1.93 -15.37 -3.76
N PHE A 172 2.36 -14.11 -3.63
CA PHE A 172 3.75 -13.71 -3.81
C PHE A 172 4.70 -14.53 -2.92
N ARG A 173 4.36 -14.74 -1.64
CA ARG A 173 5.19 -15.54 -0.71
C ARG A 173 5.31 -17.01 -1.10
N LYS A 174 4.25 -17.59 -1.71
CA LYS A 174 4.22 -19.01 -2.09
C LYS A 174 4.97 -19.32 -3.37
N GLN A 175 5.12 -18.34 -4.22
CA GLN A 175 5.87 -18.45 -5.45
C GLN A 175 7.35 -18.11 -5.19
N ASN A 176 8.23 -18.47 -6.09
CA ASN A 176 9.64 -18.08 -6.04
C ASN A 176 9.87 -16.97 -7.09
N PRO A 177 9.47 -15.71 -6.79
CA PRO A 177 9.47 -14.64 -7.78
C PRO A 177 10.89 -14.30 -8.23
N ASP A 178 11.04 -13.96 -9.51
CA ASP A 178 12.33 -13.52 -10.05
C ASP A 178 12.71 -12.15 -9.45
N MET A 179 13.74 -12.15 -8.61
CA MET A 179 14.27 -10.95 -7.96
C MET A 179 15.07 -10.04 -8.90
N ASN A 180 15.15 -10.33 -10.21
CA ASN A 180 15.63 -9.39 -11.22
C ASN A 180 14.52 -8.40 -11.62
N GLU A 181 13.26 -8.77 -11.42
CA GLU A 181 12.11 -7.88 -11.67
C GLU A 181 11.98 -6.86 -10.54
N LYS A 182 12.01 -5.57 -10.87
CA LYS A 182 11.94 -4.49 -9.88
C LYS A 182 10.67 -4.53 -9.02
N ILE A 183 9.54 -4.93 -9.61
CA ILE A 183 8.30 -5.03 -8.85
C ILE A 183 8.41 -6.07 -7.74
N ASN A 184 9.06 -7.20 -7.99
CA ASN A 184 9.27 -8.25 -7.00
C ASN A 184 10.19 -7.80 -5.86
N GLN A 185 11.19 -6.94 -6.18
CA GLN A 185 12.05 -6.31 -5.18
C GLN A 185 11.23 -5.40 -4.25
N TRP A 186 10.33 -4.58 -4.81
CA TRP A 186 9.43 -3.73 -4.02
C TRP A 186 8.45 -4.54 -3.19
N LEU A 187 7.86 -5.60 -3.75
CA LEU A 187 6.93 -6.44 -3.00
C LEU A 187 7.61 -7.16 -1.84
N ALA A 188 8.85 -7.64 -2.03
CA ALA A 188 9.65 -8.22 -0.94
C ALA A 188 9.91 -7.20 0.18
N PHE A 189 10.21 -5.95 -0.18
CA PHE A 189 10.45 -4.86 0.77
C PHE A 189 9.18 -4.45 1.53
N ILE A 190 8.04 -4.32 0.83
CA ILE A 190 6.74 -3.97 1.42
C ILE A 190 6.26 -5.09 2.33
N ASP A 191 6.34 -6.35 1.87
CA ASP A 191 5.84 -7.49 2.62
C ASP A 191 6.67 -7.81 3.88
N ASP A 192 7.96 -7.52 3.87
CA ASP A 192 8.90 -7.74 4.98
C ASP A 192 8.77 -9.15 5.62
N TYR A 193 8.47 -10.16 4.79
CA TYR A 193 8.26 -11.54 5.25
C TYR A 193 9.54 -12.36 5.22
N ASN A 194 10.29 -12.31 4.11
CA ASN A 194 11.48 -13.10 3.87
C ASN A 194 12.73 -12.22 3.86
N LYS A 195 13.54 -12.33 4.91
CA LYS A 195 14.75 -11.50 5.08
C LYS A 195 15.77 -11.67 3.96
N GLU A 196 15.90 -12.88 3.40
CA GLU A 196 16.83 -13.14 2.31
C GLU A 196 16.37 -12.47 1.02
N MET A 197 15.07 -12.55 0.70
CA MET A 197 14.52 -11.84 -0.46
C MET A 197 14.71 -10.32 -0.34
N ILE A 198 14.51 -9.77 0.87
CA ILE A 198 14.72 -8.35 1.13
C ILE A 198 16.19 -7.98 0.92
N ARG A 199 17.12 -8.79 1.44
CA ARG A 199 18.56 -8.57 1.26
C ARG A 199 18.93 -8.54 -0.23
N VAL A 200 18.45 -9.53 -0.99
CA VAL A 200 18.65 -9.60 -2.45
C VAL A 200 18.04 -8.40 -3.16
N ALA A 201 16.83 -7.98 -2.76
CA ALA A 201 16.17 -6.79 -3.31
C ALA A 201 16.99 -5.52 -3.08
N GLU A 202 17.46 -5.31 -1.85
CA GLU A 202 18.30 -4.16 -1.49
C GLU A 202 19.66 -4.19 -2.21
N GLU A 203 20.26 -5.36 -2.42
CA GLU A 203 21.50 -5.49 -3.19
C GLU A 203 21.35 -5.11 -4.66
N LYS A 204 20.19 -5.42 -5.26
CA LYS A 204 19.90 -5.19 -6.68
C LYS A 204 19.29 -3.81 -6.97
N ASN A 205 18.75 -3.14 -5.96
CA ASN A 205 18.03 -1.87 -6.12
C ASN A 205 18.52 -0.83 -5.11
N ASP A 206 19.31 0.12 -5.60
CA ASP A 206 19.86 1.20 -4.75
C ASP A 206 18.75 2.11 -4.15
N LYS A 207 17.57 2.19 -4.79
CA LYS A 207 16.42 2.91 -4.21
C LYS A 207 15.95 2.20 -2.93
N LEU A 208 15.92 0.87 -2.91
CA LEU A 208 15.53 0.12 -1.71
C LEU A 208 16.55 0.23 -0.58
N LYS A 209 17.86 0.34 -0.89
CA LYS A 209 18.87 0.64 0.15
C LYS A 209 18.59 1.99 0.82
N LYS A 210 18.29 3.02 0.02
CA LYS A 210 17.91 4.34 0.54
C LYS A 210 16.60 4.28 1.30
N ALA A 211 15.59 3.60 0.75
CA ALA A 211 14.30 3.39 1.39
C ALA A 211 14.43 2.74 2.77
N ARG A 212 15.37 1.78 2.93
CA ARG A 212 15.67 1.17 4.23
C ARG A 212 16.18 2.18 5.26
N ILE A 213 17.05 3.09 4.84
CA ILE A 213 17.58 4.14 5.73
C ILE A 213 16.45 5.06 6.18
N GLU A 214 15.60 5.50 5.24
CA GLU A 214 14.45 6.35 5.53
C GLU A 214 13.42 5.64 6.42
N MET A 215 13.16 4.34 6.19
CA MET A 215 12.30 3.53 7.05
C MET A 215 12.84 3.45 8.48
N ASN A 216 14.13 3.25 8.65
CA ASN A 216 14.74 3.20 10.00
C ASN A 216 14.64 4.56 10.69
N TYR A 217 14.82 5.66 9.97
CA TYR A 217 14.65 7.01 10.50
C TYR A 217 13.18 7.24 10.91
N LEU A 218 12.23 6.94 10.01
CA LEU A 218 10.80 7.11 10.26
C LEU A 218 10.33 6.30 11.47
N THR A 219 10.71 5.04 11.54
CA THR A 219 10.32 4.14 12.66
C THR A 219 11.11 4.42 13.95
N GLY A 220 12.14 5.27 13.89
CA GLY A 220 12.82 5.87 15.06
C GLY A 220 11.98 6.95 15.73
N ASP A 221 11.04 7.58 15.03
CA ASP A 221 10.18 8.63 15.57
C ASP A 221 9.13 8.05 16.55
N ALA A 222 9.08 8.61 17.77
CA ALA A 222 8.20 8.12 18.83
C ALA A 222 6.72 8.35 18.51
N GLU A 223 6.37 9.46 17.85
CA GLU A 223 5.00 9.78 17.50
C GLU A 223 4.48 8.88 16.37
N VAL A 224 5.30 8.61 15.37
CA VAL A 224 4.96 7.67 14.30
C VAL A 224 4.72 6.27 14.86
N ARG A 225 5.58 5.79 15.77
CA ARG A 225 5.38 4.49 16.45
C ARG A 225 4.08 4.48 17.26
N ARG A 226 3.81 5.53 18.04
CA ARG A 226 2.60 5.66 18.83
C ARG A 226 1.35 5.55 17.96
N LEU A 227 1.32 6.22 16.81
CA LEU A 227 0.19 6.17 15.87
C LEU A 227 0.02 4.80 15.23
N ALA A 228 1.12 4.17 14.84
CA ALA A 228 1.11 2.81 14.30
C ALA A 228 0.55 1.80 15.33
N GLU A 229 0.91 1.94 16.61
CA GLU A 229 0.38 1.12 17.71
C GLU A 229 -1.12 1.36 17.95
N LEU A 230 -1.55 2.62 17.96
CA LEU A 230 -2.95 2.96 18.10
C LEU A 230 -3.79 2.37 16.96
N ARG A 231 -3.27 2.42 15.74
CA ARG A 231 -3.92 1.84 14.57
C ARG A 231 -4.07 0.32 14.69
N GLU A 232 -3.01 -0.38 15.07
CA GLU A 232 -3.06 -1.83 15.28
C GLU A 232 -4.03 -2.22 16.40
N LYS A 233 -4.03 -1.47 17.51
CA LYS A 233 -4.96 -1.69 18.61
C LYS A 233 -6.40 -1.51 18.14
N TRP A 234 -6.69 -0.41 17.44
CA TRP A 234 -8.02 -0.16 16.88
C TRP A 234 -8.48 -1.29 15.94
N GLU A 235 -7.60 -1.79 15.06
CA GLU A 235 -7.90 -2.94 14.19
C GLU A 235 -8.23 -4.20 14.99
N MET A 236 -7.47 -4.48 16.07
CA MET A 236 -7.73 -5.63 16.94
C MET A 236 -9.07 -5.50 17.69
N ASP A 237 -9.37 -4.32 18.23
CA ASP A 237 -10.62 -4.05 18.95
C ASP A 237 -11.81 -4.20 18.00
N ARG A 238 -11.72 -3.70 16.78
CA ARG A 238 -12.77 -3.83 15.75
C ARG A 238 -13.04 -5.30 15.39
N ILE A 239 -11.99 -6.09 15.22
CA ILE A 239 -12.13 -7.53 14.91
C ILE A 239 -12.77 -8.28 16.08
N SER A 240 -12.36 -7.97 17.30
CA SER A 240 -12.96 -8.55 18.48
C SER A 240 -14.46 -8.26 18.53
N ALA A 241 -14.86 -7.02 18.22
CA ALA A 241 -16.27 -6.64 18.16
C ALA A 241 -17.06 -7.41 17.09
N ILE A 242 -16.49 -7.61 15.89
CA ILE A 242 -17.12 -8.38 14.80
C ILE A 242 -17.27 -9.86 15.16
N ASN A 243 -16.25 -10.46 15.81
CA ASN A 243 -16.27 -11.88 16.16
C ASN A 243 -17.23 -12.19 17.34
N HIS A 244 -17.69 -11.18 18.07
CA HIS A 244 -18.64 -11.33 19.19
C HIS A 244 -20.06 -10.86 18.83
N ALA A 245 -20.32 -10.41 17.60
CA ALA A 245 -21.63 -10.04 17.09
C ALA A 245 -22.26 -11.16 16.28
#